data_73597863ca7541bdf48d01f3fd5cf0ed
#
_entry.id   73597863ca7541bdf48d01f3fd5cf0ed
#
_cell.length_a   1.000
_cell.length_b   1.000
_cell.length_c   1.000
_cell.angle_alpha   90.00
_cell.angle_beta   90.00
_cell.angle_gamma   90.00
#
_symmetry.space_group_name_H-M   'P 1'
#
loop_
_entity.id
_entity.type
_entity.pdbx_description
1 polymer ?
#
loop_
_entity_poly.entity_id
_entity_poly.type
_entity_poly.pdbx_seq_one_letter_code
_entity_poly.pdbx_strand_id
1 'polypeptide(L)'
;TVPAYFDDAQRQATKDAGRIAGLNVRRIINEPTSAALAYGLNNGAPQKIMIYDLGGGTFDVSIIEIGEGVIEVLATCGDNHLGGDDFDERIVNFVCDAFQREHHADLHRDLAAMVRVKEAAEQAKKELSVTEMTTISLPFISTVGGQAVHLEQTLTRAKFNELTADLVARTEGPVRSALSD
;
A
#
# COMPACT_ATOMS: atom_id res chain seq x y z
N THR A 1 -16.45 -0.75 3.86
CA THR A 1 -15.69 -0.89 5.12
C THR A 1 -15.05 0.43 5.50
N VAL A 2 -14.71 0.60 6.75
CA VAL A 2 -14.01 1.76 7.29
C VAL A 2 -13.00 1.31 8.35
N PRO A 3 -11.92 2.08 8.58
CA PRO A 3 -11.02 1.84 9.70
C PRO A 3 -11.76 1.73 11.04
N ALA A 4 -11.25 0.92 11.96
CA ALA A 4 -11.92 0.70 13.25
C ALA A 4 -11.99 1.96 14.11
N TYR A 5 -11.03 2.89 13.96
CA TYR A 5 -10.96 4.16 14.68
C TYR A 5 -11.84 5.29 14.12
N PHE A 6 -12.56 5.08 13.00
CA PHE A 6 -13.46 6.09 12.46
C PHE A 6 -14.56 6.42 13.47
N ASP A 7 -14.77 7.71 13.68
CA ASP A 7 -15.89 8.22 14.48
C ASP A 7 -17.23 8.17 13.71
N ASP A 8 -18.32 8.49 14.40
CA ASP A 8 -19.65 8.43 13.81
C ASP A 8 -19.84 9.39 12.63
N ALA A 9 -19.18 10.56 12.65
CA ALA A 9 -19.26 11.53 11.57
C ALA A 9 -18.56 11.00 10.29
N GLN A 10 -17.38 10.38 10.44
CA GLN A 10 -16.64 9.76 9.34
C GLN A 10 -17.40 8.56 8.77
N ARG A 11 -18.02 7.74 9.63
CA ARG A 11 -18.87 6.61 9.21
C ARG A 11 -20.09 7.09 8.44
N GLN A 12 -20.76 8.15 8.93
CA GLN A 12 -21.91 8.73 8.25
C GLN A 12 -21.51 9.34 6.90
N ALA A 13 -20.39 10.07 6.82
CA ALA A 13 -19.87 10.63 5.58
C ALA A 13 -19.58 9.55 4.54
N THR A 14 -18.99 8.43 4.95
CA THR A 14 -18.74 7.27 4.06
C THR A 14 -20.05 6.68 3.54
N LYS A 15 -21.06 6.56 4.40
CA LYS A 15 -22.38 6.06 4.01
C LYS A 15 -23.07 6.99 3.03
N ASP A 16 -22.97 8.31 3.25
CA ASP A 16 -23.56 9.32 2.37
C ASP A 16 -22.83 9.40 1.02
N ALA A 17 -21.51 9.27 1.00
CA ALA A 17 -20.76 9.15 -0.25
C ALA A 17 -21.23 7.95 -1.10
N GLY A 18 -21.45 6.81 -0.48
CA GLY A 18 -22.01 5.65 -1.15
C GLY A 18 -23.40 5.91 -1.74
N ARG A 19 -24.28 6.60 -0.97
CA ARG A 19 -25.62 6.98 -1.45
C ARG A 19 -25.57 7.98 -2.60
N ILE A 20 -24.68 8.99 -2.54
CA ILE A 20 -24.47 9.97 -3.60
C ILE A 20 -24.02 9.26 -4.88
N ALA A 21 -23.18 8.23 -4.77
CA ALA A 21 -22.77 7.38 -5.88
C ALA A 21 -23.86 6.43 -6.39
N GLY A 22 -25.10 6.49 -5.86
CA GLY A 22 -26.22 5.65 -6.26
C GLY A 22 -26.21 4.23 -5.65
N LEU A 23 -25.36 3.98 -4.66
CA LEU A 23 -25.26 2.66 -4.03
C LEU A 23 -26.26 2.52 -2.87
N ASN A 24 -26.80 1.32 -2.69
CA ASN A 24 -27.62 0.97 -1.52
C ASN A 24 -26.71 0.50 -0.38
N VAL A 25 -26.24 1.43 0.45
CA VAL A 25 -25.38 1.14 1.61
C VAL A 25 -26.22 0.54 2.74
N ARG A 26 -26.10 -0.74 2.96
CA ARG A 26 -26.85 -1.48 4.00
C ARG A 26 -26.22 -1.32 5.38
N ARG A 27 -24.88 -1.42 5.46
CA ARG A 27 -24.13 -1.41 6.71
C ARG A 27 -22.74 -0.86 6.49
N ILE A 28 -22.16 -0.22 7.50
CA ILE A 28 -20.74 0.06 7.64
C ILE A 28 -20.14 -1.01 8.56
N ILE A 29 -19.01 -1.57 8.18
CA ILE A 29 -18.29 -2.62 8.93
C ILE A 29 -16.85 -2.18 9.10
N ASN A 30 -16.25 -2.48 10.24
CA ASN A 30 -14.82 -2.22 10.46
C ASN A 30 -13.96 -3.08 9.53
N GLU A 31 -12.89 -2.52 8.99
CA GLU A 31 -11.96 -3.21 8.09
C GLU A 31 -11.35 -4.47 8.71
N PRO A 32 -10.82 -4.46 9.96
CA PRO A 32 -10.31 -5.68 10.57
C PRO A 32 -11.39 -6.77 10.77
N THR A 33 -12.63 -6.38 11.10
CA THR A 33 -13.73 -7.32 11.18
C THR A 33 -14.04 -7.96 9.83
N SER A 34 -14.02 -7.16 8.76
CA SER A 34 -14.28 -7.65 7.40
C SER A 34 -13.17 -8.59 6.93
N ALA A 35 -11.91 -8.27 7.24
CA ALA A 35 -10.76 -9.13 6.94
C ALA A 35 -10.87 -10.49 7.63
N ALA A 36 -11.22 -10.50 8.92
CA ALA A 36 -11.43 -11.74 9.69
C ALA A 36 -12.57 -12.60 9.11
N LEU A 37 -13.68 -11.97 8.75
CA LEU A 37 -14.82 -12.67 8.12
C LEU A 37 -14.46 -13.26 6.76
N ALA A 38 -13.74 -12.50 5.92
CA ALA A 38 -13.31 -12.94 4.60
C ALA A 38 -12.34 -14.12 4.67
N TYR A 39 -11.51 -14.17 5.70
CA TYR A 39 -10.59 -15.28 5.95
C TYR A 39 -11.29 -16.53 6.54
N GLY A 40 -12.56 -16.41 6.93
CA GLY A 40 -13.34 -17.54 7.45
C GLY A 40 -13.14 -17.84 8.93
N LEU A 41 -12.71 -16.86 9.71
CA LEU A 41 -12.39 -17.01 11.15
C LEU A 41 -13.61 -16.99 12.07
N ASN A 42 -14.83 -16.98 11.53
CA ASN A 42 -16.09 -16.85 12.29
C ASN A 42 -16.64 -18.18 12.85
N ASN A 43 -16.04 -19.32 12.52
CA ASN A 43 -16.56 -20.66 12.82
C ASN A 43 -15.69 -21.49 13.78
N GLY A 44 -14.73 -20.89 14.43
CA GLY A 44 -13.74 -21.59 15.25
C GLY A 44 -13.90 -21.39 16.76
N ALA A 45 -13.01 -22.02 17.51
CA ALA A 45 -12.86 -21.77 18.94
C ALA A 45 -12.49 -20.31 19.21
N PRO A 46 -12.77 -19.77 20.42
CA PRO A 46 -12.34 -18.43 20.81
C PRO A 46 -10.84 -18.24 20.56
N GLN A 47 -10.48 -17.15 19.90
CA GLN A 47 -9.09 -16.83 19.54
C GLN A 47 -8.86 -15.34 19.46
N LYS A 48 -7.60 -14.93 19.73
CA LYS A 48 -7.12 -13.58 19.47
C LYS A 48 -6.25 -13.59 18.23
N ILE A 49 -6.49 -12.67 17.32
CA ILE A 49 -5.73 -12.55 16.09
C ILE A 49 -5.28 -11.13 15.88
N MET A 50 -4.17 -10.96 15.17
CA MET A 50 -3.70 -9.68 14.69
C MET A 50 -4.06 -9.57 13.20
N ILE A 51 -4.69 -8.47 12.83
CA ILE A 51 -4.86 -8.03 11.45
C ILE A 51 -3.79 -6.97 11.19
N TYR A 52 -2.95 -7.22 10.20
CA TYR A 52 -1.90 -6.35 9.72
C TYR A 52 -2.28 -5.90 8.32
N ASP A 53 -2.81 -4.69 8.21
CA ASP A 53 -3.38 -4.14 6.98
C ASP A 53 -2.47 -3.05 6.43
N LEU A 54 -1.64 -3.38 5.45
CA LEU A 54 -0.80 -2.44 4.71
C LEU A 54 -1.49 -2.13 3.38
N GLY A 55 -2.28 -1.06 3.37
CA GLY A 55 -3.02 -0.58 2.21
C GLY A 55 -2.16 0.20 1.22
N GLY A 56 -2.80 0.92 0.29
CA GLY A 56 -2.09 1.77 -0.67
C GLY A 56 -1.42 2.99 -0.04
N GLY A 57 -2.13 3.68 0.87
CA GLY A 57 -1.64 4.92 1.51
C GLY A 57 -1.62 4.88 3.03
N THR A 58 -2.17 3.85 3.66
CA THR A 58 -2.25 3.71 5.11
C THR A 58 -1.82 2.33 5.57
N PHE A 59 -1.32 2.27 6.79
CA PHE A 59 -1.01 1.05 7.51
C PHE A 59 -1.84 1.00 8.80
N ASP A 60 -2.57 -0.08 8.99
CA ASP A 60 -3.38 -0.31 10.18
C ASP A 60 -3.08 -1.70 10.78
N VAL A 61 -2.93 -1.76 12.08
CA VAL A 61 -2.82 -3.00 12.84
C VAL A 61 -3.90 -3.04 13.90
N SER A 62 -4.64 -4.14 13.96
CA SER A 62 -5.72 -4.34 14.93
C SER A 62 -5.60 -5.69 15.62
N ILE A 63 -5.79 -5.69 16.93
CA ILE A 63 -5.94 -6.92 17.70
C ILE A 63 -7.45 -7.16 17.87
N ILE A 64 -7.92 -8.30 17.43
CA ILE A 64 -9.32 -8.68 17.53
C ILE A 64 -9.47 -9.98 18.31
N GLU A 65 -10.58 -10.07 19.05
CA GLU A 65 -11.00 -11.29 19.71
C GLU A 65 -12.24 -11.85 19.00
N ILE A 66 -12.21 -13.13 18.73
CA ILE A 66 -13.33 -13.87 18.12
C ILE A 66 -13.79 -14.90 19.12
N GLY A 67 -15.07 -14.88 19.46
CA GLY A 67 -15.65 -15.87 20.36
C GLY A 67 -17.18 -15.80 20.35
N GLU A 68 -17.85 -16.94 20.49
CA GLU A 68 -19.31 -17.07 20.62
C GLU A 68 -20.11 -16.33 19.53
N GLY A 69 -19.54 -16.24 18.31
CA GLY A 69 -20.19 -15.53 17.18
C GLY A 69 -20.03 -14.00 17.23
N VAL A 70 -19.21 -13.47 18.15
CA VAL A 70 -18.88 -12.04 18.27
C VAL A 70 -17.44 -11.83 17.81
N ILE A 71 -17.22 -10.71 17.12
CA ILE A 71 -15.88 -10.22 16.77
C ILE A 71 -15.73 -8.86 17.42
N GLU A 72 -14.79 -8.73 18.35
CA GLU A 72 -14.49 -7.52 19.08
C GLU A 72 -13.11 -7.00 18.70
N VAL A 73 -12.99 -5.68 18.46
CA VAL A 73 -11.69 -5.02 18.25
C VAL A 73 -11.19 -4.57 19.61
N LEU A 74 -10.10 -5.17 20.08
CA LEU A 74 -9.52 -4.87 21.40
C LEU A 74 -8.59 -3.66 21.34
N ALA A 75 -7.76 -3.58 20.30
CA ALA A 75 -6.82 -2.49 20.11
C ALA A 75 -6.65 -2.21 18.62
N THR A 76 -6.34 -0.97 18.27
CA THR A 76 -5.97 -0.56 16.91
C THR A 76 -4.95 0.56 16.95
N CYS A 77 -3.95 0.48 16.08
CA CYS A 77 -2.93 1.51 15.90
C CYS A 77 -2.51 1.53 14.42
N GLY A 78 -1.95 2.63 13.92
CA GLY A 78 -1.58 2.71 12.52
C GLY A 78 -0.68 3.89 12.18
N ASP A 79 -0.37 4.00 10.89
CA ASP A 79 0.34 5.12 10.26
C ASP A 79 -0.42 5.54 9.00
N ASN A 80 -1.07 6.70 9.04
CA ASN A 80 -1.90 7.22 7.95
C ASN A 80 -1.09 7.74 6.74
N HIS A 81 0.23 7.65 6.80
CA HIS A 81 1.16 8.09 5.77
C HIS A 81 2.18 6.99 5.45
N LEU A 82 1.75 5.73 5.52
CA LEU A 82 2.56 4.57 5.16
C LEU A 82 1.70 3.57 4.39
N GLY A 83 2.06 3.29 3.15
CA GLY A 83 1.35 2.34 2.31
C GLY A 83 2.13 1.94 1.07
N GLY A 84 1.52 1.14 0.22
CA GLY A 84 2.10 0.64 -1.03
C GLY A 84 2.63 1.74 -1.94
N ASP A 85 2.03 2.93 -1.90
CA ASP A 85 2.46 4.09 -2.69
C ASP A 85 3.85 4.58 -2.29
N ASP A 86 4.21 4.50 -0.98
CA ASP A 86 5.55 4.84 -0.51
C ASP A 86 6.60 3.85 -1.04
N PHE A 87 6.24 2.57 -1.11
CA PHE A 87 7.11 1.54 -1.71
C PHE A 87 7.31 1.77 -3.20
N ASP A 88 6.26 2.16 -3.92
CA ASP A 88 6.34 2.52 -5.34
C ASP A 88 7.23 3.74 -5.54
N GLU A 89 7.13 4.75 -4.68
CA GLU A 89 7.95 5.96 -4.77
C GLU A 89 9.45 5.65 -4.60
N ARG A 90 9.82 4.66 -3.77
CA ARG A 90 11.22 4.21 -3.68
C ARG A 90 11.73 3.65 -5.00
N ILE A 91 10.91 2.90 -5.73
CA ILE A 91 11.25 2.37 -7.05
C ILE A 91 11.33 3.52 -8.07
N VAL A 92 10.36 4.43 -8.07
CA VAL A 92 10.34 5.61 -8.94
C VAL A 92 11.64 6.41 -8.80
N ASN A 93 12.02 6.74 -7.56
CA ASN A 93 13.23 7.50 -7.29
C ASN A 93 14.48 6.74 -7.77
N PHE A 94 14.58 5.44 -7.47
CA PHE A 94 15.68 4.59 -7.94
C PHE A 94 15.83 4.61 -9.46
N VAL A 95 14.73 4.51 -10.19
CA VAL A 95 14.68 4.49 -11.66
C VAL A 95 14.99 5.86 -12.24
N CYS A 96 14.42 6.93 -11.70
CA CYS A 96 14.67 8.30 -12.14
C CYS A 96 16.13 8.71 -11.90
N ASP A 97 16.73 8.34 -10.77
CA ASP A 97 18.14 8.57 -10.48
C ASP A 97 19.07 7.82 -11.45
N ALA A 98 18.71 6.60 -11.82
CA ALA A 98 19.46 5.82 -12.82
C ALA A 98 19.40 6.50 -14.19
N PHE A 99 18.22 6.90 -14.62
CA PHE A 99 18.01 7.62 -15.88
C PHE A 99 18.77 8.95 -15.94
N GLN A 100 18.73 9.74 -14.83
CA GLN A 100 19.44 11.01 -14.76
C GLN A 100 20.96 10.82 -14.86
N ARG A 101 21.51 9.76 -14.27
CA ARG A 101 22.96 9.45 -14.36
C ARG A 101 23.37 9.06 -15.78
N GLU A 102 22.52 8.34 -16.51
CA GLU A 102 22.80 7.85 -17.85
C GLU A 102 22.59 8.91 -18.93
N HIS A 103 21.47 9.64 -18.85
CA HIS A 103 21.04 10.54 -19.91
C HIS A 103 21.21 12.04 -19.57
N HIS A 104 21.63 12.38 -18.34
CA HIS A 104 21.73 13.75 -17.84
C HIS A 104 20.43 14.55 -17.95
N ALA A 105 19.28 13.87 -17.85
CA ALA A 105 17.95 14.42 -17.97
C ALA A 105 17.07 13.99 -16.78
N ASP A 106 16.25 14.92 -16.29
CA ASP A 106 15.38 14.74 -15.14
C ASP A 106 13.95 14.42 -15.60
N LEU A 107 13.51 13.19 -15.38
CA LEU A 107 12.16 12.73 -15.72
C LEU A 107 11.07 13.40 -14.89
N HIS A 108 11.37 13.89 -13.68
CA HIS A 108 10.37 14.55 -12.84
C HIS A 108 9.78 15.82 -13.47
N ARG A 109 10.44 16.37 -14.48
CA ARG A 109 9.96 17.54 -15.23
C ARG A 109 8.95 17.19 -16.33
N ASP A 110 8.77 15.92 -16.64
CA ASP A 110 7.85 15.42 -17.66
C ASP A 110 6.73 14.63 -16.99
N LEU A 111 5.55 15.27 -16.87
CA LEU A 111 4.39 14.64 -16.22
C LEU A 111 3.93 13.36 -16.94
N ALA A 112 4.02 13.32 -18.26
CA ALA A 112 3.61 12.14 -19.02
C ALA A 112 4.59 10.97 -18.81
N ALA A 113 5.89 11.27 -18.76
CA ALA A 113 6.90 10.28 -18.41
C ALA A 113 6.69 9.76 -16.98
N MET A 114 6.43 10.64 -16.01
CA MET A 114 6.23 10.27 -14.61
C MET A 114 5.02 9.36 -14.39
N VAL A 115 3.93 9.54 -15.11
CA VAL A 115 2.78 8.63 -15.06
C VAL A 115 3.22 7.21 -15.46
N ARG A 116 3.93 7.07 -16.58
CA ARG A 116 4.42 5.78 -17.07
C ARG A 116 5.44 5.14 -16.12
N VAL A 117 6.32 5.96 -15.52
CA VAL A 117 7.31 5.46 -14.53
C VAL A 117 6.59 4.93 -13.29
N LYS A 118 5.59 5.64 -12.77
CA LYS A 118 4.81 5.19 -11.61
C LYS A 118 4.06 3.89 -11.86
N GLU A 119 3.38 3.77 -12.99
CA GLU A 119 2.68 2.52 -13.37
C GLU A 119 3.66 1.35 -13.48
N ALA A 120 4.82 1.58 -14.10
CA ALA A 120 5.84 0.54 -14.25
C ALA A 120 6.50 0.17 -12.91
N ALA A 121 6.67 1.13 -11.99
CA ALA A 121 7.18 0.89 -10.64
C ALA A 121 6.22 0.02 -9.82
N GLU A 122 4.91 0.32 -9.83
CA GLU A 122 3.89 -0.50 -9.18
C GLU A 122 3.87 -1.92 -9.75
N GLN A 123 3.93 -2.05 -11.07
CA GLN A 123 3.99 -3.35 -11.72
C GLN A 123 5.23 -4.14 -11.31
N ALA A 124 6.41 -3.51 -11.30
CA ALA A 124 7.66 -4.12 -10.86
C ALA A 124 7.60 -4.58 -9.39
N LYS A 125 7.01 -3.76 -8.50
CA LYS A 125 6.76 -4.15 -7.10
C LYS A 125 5.92 -5.44 -7.03
N LYS A 126 4.83 -5.52 -7.79
CA LYS A 126 3.97 -6.71 -7.84
C LYS A 126 4.72 -7.94 -8.35
N GLU A 127 5.50 -7.81 -9.41
CA GLU A 127 6.30 -8.90 -9.99
C GLU A 127 7.35 -9.41 -9.01
N LEU A 128 8.00 -8.52 -8.25
CA LEU A 128 8.98 -8.90 -7.23
C LEU A 128 8.37 -9.68 -6.05
N SER A 129 7.06 -9.76 -5.93
CA SER A 129 6.41 -10.67 -4.97
C SER A 129 6.58 -12.15 -5.35
N VAL A 130 6.75 -12.45 -6.63
CA VAL A 130 6.85 -13.83 -7.16
C VAL A 130 8.17 -14.13 -7.86
N THR A 131 8.92 -13.10 -8.29
CA THR A 131 10.21 -13.23 -8.97
C THR A 131 11.36 -12.64 -8.16
N GLU A 132 12.58 -13.10 -8.39
CA GLU A 132 13.77 -12.53 -7.74
C GLU A 132 14.28 -11.26 -8.44
N MET A 133 13.83 -11.02 -9.67
CA MET A 133 14.29 -9.91 -10.51
C MET A 133 13.21 -9.56 -11.54
N THR A 134 13.10 -8.28 -11.86
CA THR A 134 12.29 -7.76 -12.96
C THR A 134 13.02 -6.65 -13.70
N THR A 135 12.58 -6.32 -14.91
CA THR A 135 13.14 -5.23 -15.72
C THR A 135 12.04 -4.23 -16.06
N ILE A 136 12.26 -2.99 -15.66
CA ILE A 136 11.41 -1.87 -16.03
C ILE A 136 11.90 -1.35 -17.38
N SER A 137 11.09 -1.50 -18.43
CA SER A 137 11.42 -1.10 -19.81
C SER A 137 10.37 -0.14 -20.34
N LEU A 138 10.76 1.12 -20.53
CA LEU A 138 9.89 2.19 -21.02
C LEU A 138 10.51 2.82 -22.29
N PRO A 139 10.13 2.31 -23.47
CA PRO A 139 10.63 2.84 -24.72
C PRO A 139 10.11 4.26 -24.98
N PHE A 140 10.96 5.11 -25.56
CA PHE A 140 10.63 6.49 -25.92
C PHE A 140 10.06 7.30 -24.74
N ILE A 141 10.73 7.19 -23.58
CA ILE A 141 10.26 7.81 -22.34
C ILE A 141 10.47 9.33 -22.37
N SER A 142 11.52 9.79 -23.02
CA SER A 142 11.85 11.22 -23.13
C SER A 142 12.65 11.52 -24.39
N THR A 143 12.97 12.81 -24.60
CA THR A 143 13.83 13.29 -25.69
C THR A 143 14.99 14.08 -25.12
N VAL A 144 16.20 13.71 -25.43
CA VAL A 144 17.42 14.39 -24.99
C VAL A 144 18.25 14.78 -26.21
N GLY A 145 18.59 16.07 -26.33
CA GLY A 145 19.33 16.57 -27.49
C GLY A 145 18.62 16.35 -28.85
N GLY A 146 17.28 16.26 -28.86
CA GLY A 146 16.50 15.98 -30.08
C GLY A 146 16.39 14.49 -30.43
N GLN A 147 16.97 13.61 -29.65
CA GLN A 147 16.90 12.15 -29.86
C GLN A 147 16.00 11.51 -28.81
N ALA A 148 15.16 10.57 -29.23
CA ALA A 148 14.33 9.77 -28.34
C ALA A 148 15.22 8.84 -27.52
N VAL A 149 14.99 8.81 -26.22
CA VAL A 149 15.72 7.94 -25.27
C VAL A 149 14.75 6.97 -24.60
N HIS A 150 15.30 5.83 -24.19
CA HIS A 150 14.55 4.76 -23.55
C HIS A 150 15.02 4.64 -22.09
N LEU A 151 14.16 4.10 -21.24
CA LEU A 151 14.54 3.71 -19.91
C LEU A 151 14.51 2.18 -19.86
N GLU A 152 15.61 1.58 -19.44
CA GLU A 152 15.69 0.15 -19.15
C GLU A 152 16.47 -0.04 -17.86
N GLN A 153 15.78 -0.48 -16.80
CA GLN A 153 16.37 -0.63 -15.48
C GLN A 153 15.98 -1.97 -14.87
N THR A 154 16.98 -2.78 -14.55
CA THR A 154 16.76 -4.01 -13.79
C THR A 154 16.66 -3.72 -12.30
N LEU A 155 15.68 -4.31 -11.64
CA LEU A 155 15.47 -4.25 -10.21
C LEU A 155 15.40 -5.67 -9.64
N THR A 156 16.23 -5.95 -8.63
CA THR A 156 16.19 -7.22 -7.90
C THR A 156 15.36 -7.07 -6.62
N ARG A 157 14.78 -8.18 -6.14
CA ARG A 157 14.08 -8.22 -4.84
C ARG A 157 15.01 -7.79 -3.70
N ALA A 158 16.28 -8.18 -3.73
CA ALA A 158 17.26 -7.76 -2.72
C ALA A 158 17.44 -6.24 -2.71
N LYS A 159 17.53 -5.60 -3.90
CA LYS A 159 17.61 -4.14 -3.99
C LYS A 159 16.33 -3.46 -3.57
N PHE A 160 15.18 -4.00 -3.94
CA PHE A 160 13.88 -3.49 -3.46
C PHE A 160 13.78 -3.54 -1.94
N ASN A 161 14.15 -4.65 -1.31
CA ASN A 161 14.16 -4.79 0.15
C ASN A 161 15.11 -3.76 0.82
N GLU A 162 16.27 -3.50 0.22
CA GLU A 162 17.19 -2.45 0.70
C GLU A 162 16.55 -1.06 0.64
N LEU A 163 15.91 -0.72 -0.49
CA LEU A 163 15.27 0.58 -0.72
C LEU A 163 14.08 0.85 0.22
N THR A 164 13.44 -0.20 0.73
CA THR A 164 12.19 -0.13 1.51
C THR A 164 12.33 -0.56 2.96
N ALA A 165 13.55 -0.87 3.41
CA ALA A 165 13.81 -1.38 4.75
C ALA A 165 13.31 -0.44 5.86
N ASP A 166 13.45 0.87 5.67
CA ASP A 166 12.98 1.90 6.61
C ASP A 166 11.44 1.96 6.67
N LEU A 167 10.75 1.74 5.54
CA LEU A 167 9.29 1.70 5.49
C LEU A 167 8.76 0.50 6.28
N VAL A 168 9.40 -0.66 6.14
CA VAL A 168 9.06 -1.85 6.92
C VAL A 168 9.31 -1.60 8.41
N ALA A 169 10.44 -0.98 8.77
CA ALA A 169 10.77 -0.66 10.16
C ALA A 169 9.73 0.29 10.81
N ARG A 170 9.11 1.19 10.05
CA ARG A 170 8.04 2.08 10.55
C ARG A 170 6.82 1.32 11.07
N THR A 171 6.55 0.14 10.56
CA THR A 171 5.40 -0.67 11.01
C THR A 171 5.58 -1.23 12.43
N GLU A 172 6.82 -1.33 12.92
CA GLU A 172 7.11 -1.92 14.23
C GLU A 172 6.49 -1.13 15.38
N GLY A 173 6.52 0.20 15.31
CA GLY A 173 5.94 1.07 16.34
C GLY A 173 4.45 0.80 16.58
N PRO A 174 3.59 0.94 15.56
CA PRO A 174 2.17 0.62 15.66
C PRO A 174 1.88 -0.82 16.11
N VAL A 175 2.65 -1.80 15.63
CA VAL A 175 2.49 -3.21 16.07
C VAL A 175 2.76 -3.35 17.56
N ARG A 176 3.84 -2.75 18.07
CA ARG A 176 4.16 -2.80 19.51
C ARG A 176 3.08 -2.12 20.37
N SER A 177 2.58 -0.96 19.90
CA SER A 177 1.49 -0.25 20.58
C SER A 177 0.24 -1.11 20.67
N ALA A 178 -0.23 -1.65 19.54
CA ALA A 178 -1.44 -2.47 19.52
C ALA A 178 -1.32 -3.78 20.36
N LEU A 179 -0.11 -4.29 20.56
CA LEU A 179 0.13 -5.47 21.41
C LEU A 179 0.18 -5.13 22.91
N SER A 180 0.45 -3.87 23.26
CA SER A 180 0.56 -3.42 24.65
C SER A 180 -0.77 -2.92 25.22
N ASP A 181 -1.70 -2.53 24.37
CA ASP A 181 -3.05 -2.09 24.74
C ASP A 181 -4.01 -3.28 24.91
#